data_edc10ff2471a969667cb67e6d9d5bbcf
#
_entry.id   edc10ff2471a969667cb67e6d9d5bbcf
#
_cell.length_a   1.000
_cell.length_b   1.000
_cell.length_c   1.000
_cell.angle_alpha   90.00
_cell.angle_beta   90.00
_cell.angle_gamma   90.00
#
_symmetry.space_group_name_H-M   'P 1'
#
loop_
_entity.id
_entity.type
_entity.pdbx_description
1 polymer ?
#
loop_
_entity_poly.entity_id
_entity_poly.type
_entity_poly.pdbx_seq_one_letter_code
_entity_poly.pdbx_strand_id
1 'polypeptide(L)'
;MSLSRVVLALAFVLVSEPWDRIALIAVAGLTDFMDGWLARREKSESNAGALLDPIADRIFVFVAISTYLVEGQLTTAQYFVFLTRDLATALGFVVAKIIPTLRPAVFRARMLGKIVTVLQLVTLVAIILMPELTQPLVVTIGVVSAASIVDYTIALWRERARSSAA
;
A
#
# COMPACT_ATOMS: atom_id res chain seq x y z
N MET A 1 -14.78 -8.15 2.81
CA MET A 1 -13.45 -8.23 2.21
C MET A 1 -12.31 -7.92 3.17
N SER A 2 -12.43 -6.99 4.10
CA SER A 2 -11.36 -6.70 5.09
C SER A 2 -10.99 -7.87 6.01
N LEU A 3 -11.94 -8.75 6.34
CA LEU A 3 -11.70 -9.86 7.27
C LEU A 3 -10.74 -10.92 6.72
N SER A 4 -10.80 -11.22 5.42
CA SER A 4 -9.91 -12.19 4.78
C SER A 4 -8.43 -11.76 4.85
N ARG A 5 -8.15 -10.47 4.78
CA ARG A 5 -6.79 -9.93 4.88
C ARG A 5 -6.22 -10.01 6.28
N VAL A 6 -7.06 -9.80 7.29
CA VAL A 6 -6.66 -9.99 8.68
C VAL A 6 -6.32 -11.46 8.94
N VAL A 7 -7.12 -12.38 8.41
CA VAL A 7 -6.85 -13.83 8.52
C VAL A 7 -5.54 -14.21 7.81
N LEU A 8 -5.32 -13.71 6.58
CA LEU A 8 -4.07 -13.94 5.85
C LEU A 8 -2.86 -13.35 6.57
N ALA A 9 -3.00 -12.16 7.17
CA ALA A 9 -1.95 -11.52 7.95
C ALA A 9 -1.60 -12.32 9.21
N LEU A 10 -2.60 -12.83 9.94
CA LEU A 10 -2.39 -13.70 11.09
C LEU A 10 -1.74 -15.03 10.69
N ALA A 11 -2.20 -15.65 9.59
CA ALA A 11 -1.59 -16.84 9.05
C ALA A 11 -0.11 -16.61 8.70
N PHE A 12 0.22 -15.48 8.12
CA PHE A 12 1.59 -15.12 7.74
C PHE A 12 2.54 -15.06 8.96
N VAL A 13 2.07 -14.52 10.08
CA VAL A 13 2.85 -14.47 11.34
C VAL A 13 3.07 -15.86 11.92
N LEU A 14 2.08 -16.75 11.83
CA LEU A 14 2.12 -18.09 12.41
C LEU A 14 2.93 -19.08 11.58
N VAL A 15 3.07 -18.83 10.29
CA VAL A 15 3.76 -19.72 9.36
C VAL A 15 5.22 -19.32 9.24
N SER A 16 6.13 -20.30 9.41
CA SER A 16 7.58 -20.10 9.28
C SER A 16 8.14 -20.65 7.97
N GLU A 17 7.43 -21.57 7.31
CA GLU A 17 7.89 -22.19 6.08
C GLU A 17 7.91 -21.18 4.91
N PRO A 18 9.06 -21.08 4.19
CA PRO A 18 9.21 -20.10 3.10
C PRO A 18 8.16 -20.21 1.99
N TRP A 19 7.84 -21.42 1.57
CA TRP A 19 6.89 -21.67 0.49
C TRP A 19 5.46 -21.32 0.87
N ASP A 20 5.07 -21.58 2.11
CA ASP A 20 3.74 -21.22 2.61
C ASP A 20 3.59 -19.71 2.72
N ARG A 21 4.64 -19.00 3.13
CA ARG A 21 4.66 -17.52 3.12
C ARG A 21 4.52 -16.95 1.71
N ILE A 22 5.20 -17.53 0.74
CA ILE A 22 5.09 -17.12 -0.68
C ILE A 22 3.65 -17.37 -1.16
N ALA A 23 3.06 -18.52 -0.82
CA ALA A 23 1.67 -18.82 -1.17
C ALA A 23 0.70 -17.80 -0.56
N LEU A 24 0.88 -17.41 0.70
CA LEU A 24 0.07 -16.39 1.37
C LEU A 24 0.21 -15.01 0.71
N ILE A 25 1.44 -14.60 0.33
CA ILE A 25 1.68 -13.36 -0.42
C ILE A 25 0.97 -13.39 -1.78
N ALA A 26 1.07 -14.52 -2.50
CA ALA A 26 0.42 -14.69 -3.80
C ALA A 26 -1.12 -14.63 -3.69
N VAL A 27 -1.70 -15.30 -2.70
CA VAL A 27 -3.15 -15.26 -2.42
C VAL A 27 -3.58 -13.85 -2.05
N ALA A 28 -2.83 -13.13 -1.19
CA ALA A 28 -3.13 -11.76 -0.83
C ALA A 28 -3.10 -10.83 -2.04
N GLY A 29 -2.08 -10.95 -2.90
CA GLY A 29 -1.97 -10.16 -4.12
C GLY A 29 -3.08 -10.46 -5.15
N LEU A 30 -3.44 -11.74 -5.30
CA LEU A 30 -4.50 -12.17 -6.22
C LEU A 30 -5.87 -11.68 -5.76
N THR A 31 -6.17 -11.80 -4.48
CA THR A 31 -7.43 -11.29 -3.92
C THR A 31 -7.54 -9.78 -4.07
N ASP A 32 -6.45 -9.03 -3.85
CA ASP A 32 -6.41 -7.58 -4.08
C ASP A 32 -6.71 -7.20 -5.54
N PHE A 33 -6.10 -7.92 -6.46
CA PHE A 33 -6.33 -7.73 -7.89
C PHE A 33 -7.79 -8.04 -8.28
N MET A 34 -8.34 -9.15 -7.79
CA MET A 34 -9.73 -9.56 -8.07
C MET A 34 -10.74 -8.57 -7.49
N ASP A 35 -10.52 -8.11 -6.26
CA ASP A 35 -11.36 -7.10 -5.60
C ASP A 35 -11.37 -5.80 -6.40
N GLY A 36 -10.21 -5.33 -6.83
CA GLY A 36 -10.09 -4.15 -7.67
C GLY A 36 -10.69 -4.30 -9.07
N TRP A 37 -10.69 -5.51 -9.63
CA TRP A 37 -11.33 -5.80 -10.91
C TRP A 37 -12.87 -5.83 -10.80
N LEU A 38 -13.38 -6.51 -9.76
CA LEU A 38 -14.82 -6.65 -9.51
C LEU A 38 -15.47 -5.30 -9.17
N ALA A 39 -14.84 -4.49 -8.32
CA ALA A 39 -15.32 -3.16 -7.95
C ALA A 39 -15.48 -2.23 -9.17
N ARG A 40 -14.57 -2.33 -10.15
CA ARG A 40 -14.69 -1.57 -11.41
C ARG A 40 -15.86 -2.02 -12.26
N ARG A 41 -16.30 -3.27 -12.14
CA ARG A 41 -17.38 -3.86 -12.95
C ARG A 41 -18.76 -3.55 -12.37
N GLU A 42 -18.88 -3.46 -11.04
CA GLU A 42 -20.19 -3.36 -10.38
C GLU A 42 -20.64 -1.93 -10.09
N LYS A 43 -19.82 -0.88 -10.29
CA LYS A 43 -20.14 0.54 -10.00
C LYS A 43 -20.79 0.76 -8.61
N SER A 44 -20.61 -0.16 -7.69
CA SER A 44 -21.26 -0.14 -6.36
C SER A 44 -20.37 0.60 -5.36
N GLU A 45 -20.54 1.91 -5.26
CA GLU A 45 -19.96 2.71 -4.19
C GLU A 45 -20.94 2.81 -3.01
N SER A 46 -20.73 2.01 -1.97
CA SER A 46 -21.36 2.29 -0.69
C SER A 46 -20.46 3.26 0.10
N ASN A 47 -20.98 4.44 0.41
CA ASN A 47 -20.24 5.55 1.04
C ASN A 47 -19.65 5.25 2.43
N ALA A 48 -20.06 4.20 3.13
CA ALA A 48 -19.58 3.86 4.46
C ALA A 48 -18.35 2.90 4.43
N GLY A 49 -18.23 2.02 3.43
CA GLY A 49 -17.11 1.10 3.26
C GLY A 49 -15.86 1.77 2.70
N ALA A 50 -16.03 2.78 1.87
CA ALA A 50 -14.94 3.49 1.17
C ALA A 50 -13.87 4.12 2.08
N LEU A 51 -14.14 4.26 3.38
CA LEU A 51 -13.24 4.88 4.34
C LEU A 51 -12.29 3.87 5.02
N LEU A 52 -12.74 2.63 5.21
CA LEU A 52 -11.98 1.58 5.91
C LEU A 52 -11.20 0.69 4.93
N ASP A 53 -11.67 0.56 3.69
CA ASP A 53 -11.04 -0.29 2.67
C ASP A 53 -9.57 0.04 2.41
N PRO A 54 -9.13 1.32 2.22
CA PRO A 54 -7.72 1.61 1.95
C PRO A 54 -6.77 1.24 3.09
N ILE A 55 -7.25 1.25 4.34
CA ILE A 55 -6.44 0.86 5.51
C ILE A 55 -6.41 -0.65 5.65
N ALA A 56 -7.56 -1.30 5.49
CA ALA A 56 -7.68 -2.75 5.56
C ALA A 56 -6.85 -3.44 4.47
N ASP A 57 -6.81 -2.85 3.28
CA ASP A 57 -6.00 -3.33 2.15
C ASP A 57 -4.49 -3.34 2.45
N ARG A 58 -4.03 -2.52 3.40
CA ARG A 58 -2.62 -2.40 3.77
C ARG A 58 -2.22 -3.28 4.97
N ILE A 59 -3.18 -3.83 5.71
CA ILE A 59 -2.90 -4.60 6.92
C ILE A 59 -1.98 -5.78 6.62
N PHE A 60 -2.25 -6.55 5.54
CA PHE A 60 -1.43 -7.70 5.18
C PHE A 60 0.03 -7.30 4.92
N VAL A 61 0.26 -6.30 4.07
CA VAL A 61 1.62 -5.83 3.73
C VAL A 61 2.33 -5.28 4.96
N PHE A 62 1.62 -4.52 5.80
CA PHE A 62 2.17 -3.97 7.04
C PHE A 62 2.60 -5.07 8.01
N VAL A 63 1.76 -6.08 8.23
CA VAL A 63 2.06 -7.21 9.12
C VAL A 63 3.21 -8.03 8.56
N ALA A 64 3.20 -8.36 7.26
CA ALA A 64 4.25 -9.14 6.62
C ALA A 64 5.63 -8.48 6.73
N ILE A 65 5.73 -7.18 6.41
CA ILE A 65 7.01 -6.46 6.50
C ILE A 65 7.47 -6.28 7.96
N SER A 66 6.52 -6.13 8.90
CA SER A 66 6.82 -6.06 10.33
C SER A 66 7.35 -7.40 10.85
N THR A 67 6.82 -8.51 10.38
CA THR A 67 7.32 -9.86 10.70
C THR A 67 8.78 -10.01 10.26
N TYR A 68 9.11 -9.61 9.03
CA TYR A 68 10.49 -9.66 8.53
C TYR A 68 11.45 -8.73 9.29
N LEU A 69 10.96 -7.58 9.77
CA LEU A 69 11.75 -6.71 10.64
C LEU A 69 12.06 -7.40 11.98
N VAL A 70 11.06 -8.01 12.63
CA VAL A 70 11.23 -8.71 13.91
C VAL A 70 12.14 -9.93 13.76
N GLU A 71 12.09 -10.62 12.64
CA GLU A 71 12.96 -11.76 12.31
C GLU A 71 14.39 -11.33 11.93
N GLY A 72 14.68 -10.02 11.88
CA GLY A 72 16.00 -9.49 11.54
C GLY A 72 16.37 -9.59 10.05
N GLN A 73 15.42 -9.87 9.18
CA GLN A 73 15.63 -9.96 7.73
C GLN A 73 15.68 -8.58 7.06
N LEU A 74 15.25 -7.54 7.79
CA LEU A 74 15.27 -6.15 7.36
C LEU A 74 15.86 -5.25 8.43
N THR A 75 16.54 -4.20 7.98
CA THR A 75 16.94 -3.10 8.87
C THR A 75 15.76 -2.16 9.11
N THR A 76 15.79 -1.43 10.22
CA THR A 76 14.80 -0.40 10.54
C THR A 76 14.68 0.65 9.43
N ALA A 77 15.81 1.03 8.81
CA ALA A 77 15.81 1.98 7.70
C ALA A 77 15.05 1.44 6.48
N GLN A 78 15.30 0.19 6.08
CA GLN A 78 14.60 -0.47 4.98
C GLN A 78 13.10 -0.57 5.24
N TYR A 79 12.69 -0.90 6.47
CA TYR A 79 11.31 -0.94 6.90
C TYR A 79 10.58 0.39 6.68
N PHE A 80 11.16 1.51 7.16
CA PHE A 80 10.53 2.82 6.97
C PHE A 80 10.53 3.28 5.52
N VAL A 81 11.58 3.00 4.74
CA VAL A 81 11.61 3.29 3.31
C VAL A 81 10.52 2.52 2.57
N PHE A 82 10.35 1.24 2.89
CA PHE A 82 9.30 0.39 2.31
C PHE A 82 7.89 0.94 2.59
N LEU A 83 7.63 1.47 3.78
CA LEU A 83 6.33 1.99 4.19
C LEU A 83 6.12 3.48 3.85
N THR A 84 7.11 4.18 3.33
CA THR A 84 7.06 5.65 3.10
C THR A 84 5.80 6.09 2.36
N ARG A 85 5.44 5.39 1.28
CA ARG A 85 4.24 5.72 0.49
C ARG A 85 2.95 5.46 1.26
N ASP A 86 2.88 4.36 2.02
CA ASP A 86 1.68 3.98 2.75
C ASP A 86 1.43 4.95 3.91
N LEU A 87 2.48 5.35 4.60
CA LEU A 87 2.43 6.38 5.64
C LEU A 87 2.00 7.74 5.05
N ALA A 88 2.59 8.15 3.92
CA ALA A 88 2.21 9.40 3.26
C ALA A 88 0.75 9.39 2.78
N THR A 89 0.28 8.27 2.27
CA THR A 89 -1.11 8.10 1.82
C THR A 89 -2.08 8.13 3.00
N ALA A 90 -1.73 7.48 4.11
CA ALA A 90 -2.53 7.49 5.34
C ALA A 90 -2.63 8.91 5.92
N LEU A 91 -1.50 9.64 5.99
CA LEU A 91 -1.49 11.04 6.40
C LEU A 91 -2.32 11.93 5.48
N GLY A 92 -2.18 11.78 4.16
CA GLY A 92 -2.98 12.51 3.18
C GLY A 92 -4.47 12.26 3.34
N PHE A 93 -4.87 11.02 3.67
CA PHE A 93 -6.24 10.64 3.95
C PHE A 93 -6.78 11.33 5.23
N VAL A 94 -5.99 11.32 6.32
CA VAL A 94 -6.35 12.01 7.57
C VAL A 94 -6.53 13.51 7.33
N VAL A 95 -5.60 14.14 6.59
CA VAL A 95 -5.68 15.56 6.24
C VAL A 95 -6.94 15.86 5.40
N ALA A 96 -7.26 15.01 4.41
CA ALA A 96 -8.46 15.18 3.59
C ALA A 96 -9.77 14.99 4.39
N LYS A 97 -9.73 14.21 5.48
CA LYS A 97 -10.87 14.07 6.40
C LYS A 97 -11.10 15.35 7.20
N ILE A 98 -10.02 16.01 7.63
CA ILE A 98 -10.06 17.27 8.40
C ILE A 98 -10.40 18.44 7.48
N ILE A 99 -9.88 18.45 6.25
CA ILE A 99 -10.06 19.54 5.27
C ILE A 99 -10.84 19.00 4.06
N PRO A 100 -12.19 19.08 4.05
CA PRO A 100 -13.03 18.48 3.00
C PRO A 100 -12.75 18.98 1.58
N THR A 101 -12.24 20.19 1.43
CA THR A 101 -11.90 20.79 0.12
C THR A 101 -10.78 20.05 -0.60
N LEU A 102 -9.97 19.25 0.10
CA LEU A 102 -8.86 18.46 -0.46
C LEU A 102 -9.24 17.04 -0.88
N ARG A 103 -10.47 16.59 -0.59
CA ARG A 103 -10.94 15.23 -0.90
C ARG A 103 -10.79 14.83 -2.38
N PRO A 104 -11.16 15.65 -3.38
CA PRO A 104 -11.11 15.23 -4.78
C PRO A 104 -9.70 14.86 -5.26
N ALA A 105 -8.68 15.53 -4.73
CA ALA A 105 -7.30 15.31 -5.13
C ALA A 105 -6.69 14.05 -4.51
N VAL A 106 -7.06 13.74 -3.24
CA VAL A 106 -6.53 12.59 -2.50
C VAL A 106 -7.09 11.26 -3.02
N PHE A 107 -8.35 11.24 -3.45
CA PHE A 107 -9.02 10.01 -3.92
C PHE A 107 -8.70 9.59 -5.35
N ARG A 108 -7.98 10.40 -6.12
CA ARG A 108 -7.60 10.03 -7.48
C ARG A 108 -6.48 9.00 -7.45
N ALA A 109 -6.85 7.70 -7.61
CA ALA A 109 -5.88 6.61 -7.73
C ALA A 109 -4.94 6.85 -8.91
N ARG A 110 -3.63 7.03 -8.63
CA ARG A 110 -2.62 7.27 -9.66
C ARG A 110 -1.83 5.99 -9.98
N MET A 111 -1.35 5.89 -11.22
CA MET A 111 -0.58 4.74 -11.71
C MET A 111 0.65 4.44 -10.84
N LEU A 112 1.38 5.47 -10.38
CA LEU A 112 2.55 5.31 -9.51
C LEU A 112 2.22 4.55 -8.22
N GLY A 113 1.05 4.81 -7.62
CA GLY A 113 0.64 4.10 -6.42
C GLY A 113 0.42 2.60 -6.64
N LYS A 114 -0.05 2.18 -7.82
CA LYS A 114 -0.19 0.77 -8.17
C LYS A 114 1.16 0.10 -8.37
N ILE A 115 2.09 0.79 -9.01
CA ILE A 115 3.46 0.30 -9.20
C ILE A 115 4.13 0.03 -7.85
N VAL A 116 4.00 0.93 -6.88
CA VAL A 116 4.55 0.72 -5.53
C VAL A 116 3.94 -0.52 -4.87
N THR A 117 2.62 -0.74 -4.98
CA THR A 117 1.98 -1.93 -4.39
C THR A 117 2.53 -3.23 -5.00
N VAL A 118 2.70 -3.28 -6.31
CA VAL A 118 3.29 -4.44 -6.98
C VAL A 118 4.75 -4.64 -6.54
N LEU A 119 5.54 -3.57 -6.49
CA LEU A 119 6.93 -3.64 -6.01
C LEU A 119 7.01 -4.12 -4.56
N GLN A 120 6.09 -3.71 -3.70
CA GLN A 120 6.02 -4.19 -2.33
C GLN A 120 5.79 -5.70 -2.25
N LEU A 121 4.82 -6.24 -3.00
CA LEU A 121 4.56 -7.69 -3.04
C LEU A 121 5.76 -8.46 -3.60
N VAL A 122 6.37 -7.96 -4.68
CA VAL A 122 7.60 -8.55 -5.24
C VAL A 122 8.74 -8.54 -4.22
N THR A 123 8.89 -7.45 -3.46
CA THR A 123 9.93 -7.35 -2.43
C THR A 123 9.69 -8.34 -1.30
N LEU A 124 8.43 -8.54 -0.84
CA LEU A 124 8.13 -9.54 0.19
C LEU A 124 8.52 -10.96 -0.25
N VAL A 125 8.34 -11.30 -1.52
CA VAL A 125 8.79 -12.58 -2.08
C VAL A 125 10.31 -12.62 -2.23
N ALA A 126 10.93 -11.52 -2.67
CA ALA A 126 12.38 -11.43 -2.87
C ALA A 126 13.16 -11.59 -1.55
N ILE A 127 12.63 -11.11 -0.41
CA ILE A 127 13.24 -11.31 0.91
C ILE A 127 13.48 -12.80 1.18
N ILE A 128 12.57 -13.67 0.71
CA ILE A 128 12.66 -15.12 0.92
C ILE A 128 13.58 -15.77 -0.13
N LEU A 129 13.36 -15.46 -1.41
CA LEU A 129 13.98 -16.19 -2.52
C LEU A 129 15.36 -15.63 -2.93
N MET A 130 15.54 -14.32 -2.83
CA MET A 130 16.70 -13.57 -3.31
C MET A 130 17.04 -12.41 -2.37
N PRO A 131 17.56 -12.68 -1.16
CA PRO A 131 17.82 -11.65 -0.16
C PRO A 131 18.73 -10.51 -0.65
N GLU A 132 19.63 -10.80 -1.60
CA GLU A 132 20.51 -9.81 -2.23
C GLU A 132 19.74 -8.74 -3.03
N LEU A 133 18.53 -9.04 -3.50
CA LEU A 133 17.68 -8.08 -4.22
C LEU A 133 16.84 -7.20 -3.27
N THR A 134 16.81 -7.51 -1.99
CA THR A 134 16.01 -6.74 -1.00
C THR A 134 16.42 -5.27 -0.97
N GLN A 135 17.72 -5.00 -0.89
CA GLN A 135 18.24 -3.62 -0.84
C GLN A 135 17.90 -2.81 -2.10
N PRO A 136 18.20 -3.27 -3.34
CA PRO A 136 17.85 -2.51 -4.53
C PRO A 136 16.34 -2.35 -4.73
N LEU A 137 15.53 -3.34 -4.35
CA LEU A 137 14.08 -3.23 -4.43
C LEU A 137 13.53 -2.20 -3.45
N VAL A 138 13.99 -2.21 -2.20
CA VAL A 138 13.59 -1.21 -1.19
C VAL A 138 13.99 0.20 -1.63
N VAL A 139 15.20 0.40 -2.19
CA VAL A 139 15.60 1.70 -2.75
C VAL A 139 14.68 2.12 -3.90
N THR A 140 14.34 1.20 -4.79
CA THR A 140 13.42 1.46 -5.90
C THR A 140 12.03 1.86 -5.38
N ILE A 141 11.50 1.16 -4.38
CA ILE A 141 10.26 1.53 -3.69
C ILE A 141 10.36 2.96 -3.14
N GLY A 142 11.47 3.30 -2.47
CA GLY A 142 11.69 4.63 -1.92
C GLY A 142 11.65 5.73 -2.99
N VAL A 143 12.34 5.54 -4.10
CA VAL A 143 12.37 6.49 -5.22
C VAL A 143 10.99 6.66 -5.85
N VAL A 144 10.29 5.55 -6.17
CA VAL A 144 8.95 5.61 -6.77
C VAL A 144 7.94 6.18 -5.79
N SER A 145 8.08 5.90 -4.48
CA SER A 145 7.25 6.48 -3.43
C SER A 145 7.43 8.00 -3.33
N ALA A 146 8.67 8.47 -3.34
CA ALA A 146 8.98 9.92 -3.34
C ALA A 146 8.38 10.59 -4.58
N ALA A 147 8.55 10.03 -5.76
CA ALA A 147 7.93 10.53 -6.99
C ALA A 147 6.40 10.57 -6.89
N SER A 148 5.78 9.55 -6.31
CA SER A 148 4.34 9.48 -6.08
C SER A 148 3.86 10.58 -5.13
N ILE A 149 4.59 10.84 -4.03
CA ILE A 149 4.27 11.89 -3.06
C ILE A 149 4.35 13.28 -3.71
N VAL A 150 5.40 13.53 -4.48
CA VAL A 150 5.55 14.79 -5.23
C VAL A 150 4.39 15.00 -6.21
N ASP A 151 4.01 13.95 -6.96
CA ASP A 151 2.89 14.00 -7.90
C ASP A 151 1.55 14.28 -7.19
N TYR A 152 1.29 13.69 -6.02
CA TYR A 152 0.13 14.02 -5.19
C TYR A 152 0.15 15.46 -4.70
N THR A 153 1.30 15.93 -4.24
CA THR A 153 1.46 17.31 -3.73
C THR A 153 1.19 18.35 -4.82
N ILE A 154 1.73 18.14 -6.01
CA ILE A 154 1.48 19.00 -7.18
C ILE A 154 0.00 19.02 -7.56
N ALA A 155 -0.67 17.87 -7.50
CA ALA A 155 -2.10 17.78 -7.79
C ALA A 155 -2.95 18.57 -6.79
N LEU A 156 -2.63 18.47 -5.49
CA LEU A 156 -3.28 19.23 -4.43
C LEU A 156 -3.12 20.74 -4.64
N TRP A 157 -1.92 21.16 -4.99
CA TRP A 157 -1.63 22.57 -5.28
C TRP A 157 -2.44 23.13 -6.47
N ARG A 158 -2.51 22.35 -7.54
CA ARG A 158 -3.29 22.75 -8.74
C ARG A 158 -4.80 22.83 -8.46
N GLU A 159 -5.34 21.92 -7.66
CA GLU A 159 -6.76 21.94 -7.27
C GLU A 159 -7.07 23.17 -6.40
N ARG A 160 -6.20 23.49 -5.43
CA ARG A 160 -6.33 24.66 -4.58
C ARG A 160 -6.28 25.96 -5.37
N ALA A 161 -5.37 26.07 -6.33
CA ALA A 161 -5.27 27.25 -7.20
C ALA A 161 -6.53 27.47 -8.06
N ARG A 162 -7.20 26.38 -8.50
CA ARG A 162 -8.45 26.45 -9.25
C ARG A 162 -9.64 26.89 -8.38
N SER A 163 -9.74 26.40 -7.15
CA SER A 163 -10.82 26.79 -6.25
C SER A 163 -10.67 28.20 -5.65
N SER A 164 -9.49 28.82 -5.74
CA SER A 164 -9.26 30.21 -5.35
C SER A 164 -9.57 31.21 -6.48
N ALA A 165 -9.70 30.72 -7.72
CA ALA A 165 -9.95 31.54 -8.93
C ALA A 165 -11.43 31.49 -9.39
N ALA A 166 -12.26 30.67 -8.75
CA ALA A 166 -13.70 30.53 -8.97
C ALA A 166 -14.51 31.18 -7.84
#